data_179447169531f50f638ece2e35b12afa
#
_entry.id   179447169531f50f638ece2e35b12afa
#
_cell.length_a   1.000
_cell.length_b   1.000
_cell.length_c   1.000
_cell.angle_alpha   90.00
_cell.angle_beta   90.00
_cell.angle_gamma   90.00
#
_symmetry.space_group_name_H-M   'P 1'
#
loop_
_entity.id
_entity.type
_entity.pdbx_description
1 polymer ?
#
loop_
_entity_poly.entity_id
_entity_poly.type
_entity_poly.pdbx_seq_one_letter_code
_entity_poly.pdbx_strand_id
1 'polypeptide(L)'
;MTRRRVAVTGLGVVSTCGVGADAFWDGLCGPAPEGDRLVPDFDPALWFENPKEARRSDRCTQFALAAADMALEQAGELTADPTRRGVFIGTGIGGIQT
;
A
#
# COMPACT_ATOMS: atom_id res chain seq x y z
N MET A 1 -18.09 -27.75 -13.65
CA MET A 1 -17.53 -26.91 -12.56
C MET A 1 -17.32 -25.49 -13.08
N THR A 2 -17.93 -24.54 -12.43
CA THR A 2 -17.85 -23.14 -12.85
C THR A 2 -16.59 -22.51 -12.28
N ARG A 3 -15.76 -21.93 -13.12
CA ARG A 3 -14.60 -21.17 -12.66
C ARG A 3 -15.05 -19.82 -12.14
N ARG A 4 -14.54 -19.42 -10.98
CA ARG A 4 -14.78 -18.10 -10.46
C ARG A 4 -13.89 -17.09 -11.20
N ARG A 5 -14.49 -15.98 -11.53
CA ARG A 5 -13.77 -14.87 -12.17
C ARG A 5 -13.49 -13.83 -11.11
N VAL A 6 -12.25 -13.38 -11.06
CA VAL A 6 -11.81 -12.36 -10.09
C VAL A 6 -11.30 -11.16 -10.86
N ALA A 7 -11.76 -9.99 -10.48
CA ALA A 7 -11.30 -8.74 -11.07
C ALA A 7 -10.50 -7.95 -10.05
N VAL A 8 -9.35 -7.43 -10.47
CA VAL A 8 -8.57 -6.47 -9.67
C VAL A 8 -9.09 -5.08 -10.03
N THR A 9 -9.72 -4.42 -9.07
CA THR A 9 -10.35 -3.12 -9.30
C THR A 9 -9.53 -1.94 -8.80
N GLY A 10 -8.51 -2.18 -8.02
CA GLY A 10 -7.65 -1.11 -7.51
C GLY A 10 -6.28 -1.63 -7.13
N LEU A 11 -5.27 -0.80 -7.32
CA LEU A 11 -3.88 -1.07 -6.98
C LEU A 11 -3.31 0.07 -6.17
N GLY A 12 -2.56 -0.27 -5.12
CA GLY A 12 -1.81 0.71 -4.35
C GLY A 12 -0.39 0.22 -4.15
N VAL A 13 0.57 1.08 -4.39
CA VAL A 13 1.99 0.70 -4.32
C VAL A 13 2.78 1.74 -3.55
N VAL A 14 3.58 1.26 -2.60
CA VAL A 14 4.62 2.05 -1.92
C VAL A 14 5.91 1.25 -2.04
N SER A 15 6.91 1.84 -2.66
CA SER A 15 8.16 1.15 -2.96
C SER A 15 9.35 2.10 -2.97
N THR A 16 10.53 1.56 -3.20
CA THR A 16 11.74 2.39 -3.38
C THR A 16 11.66 3.29 -4.61
N CYS A 17 10.74 3.00 -5.53
CA CYS A 17 10.47 3.87 -6.68
C CYS A 17 9.65 5.10 -6.31
N GLY A 18 8.99 5.08 -5.16
CA GLY A 18 8.14 6.16 -4.69
C GLY A 18 6.76 5.67 -4.24
N VAL A 19 5.84 6.62 -4.16
CA VAL A 19 4.47 6.38 -3.71
C VAL A 19 3.54 6.44 -4.92
N GLY A 20 2.75 5.39 -5.11
CA GLY A 20 1.78 5.31 -6.18
C GLY A 20 2.21 4.44 -7.36
N ALA A 21 1.22 4.02 -8.14
CA ALA A 21 1.43 3.11 -9.27
C ALA A 21 2.26 3.77 -10.40
N ASP A 22 2.05 5.05 -10.64
CA ASP A 22 2.79 5.77 -11.70
C ASP A 22 4.28 5.85 -11.36
N ALA A 23 4.61 6.21 -10.11
CA ALA A 23 6.00 6.25 -9.65
C ALA A 23 6.65 4.86 -9.72
N PHE A 24 5.89 3.83 -9.38
CA PHE A 24 6.37 2.46 -9.44
C PHE A 24 6.70 2.04 -10.88
N TRP A 25 5.80 2.33 -11.81
CA TRP A 25 6.00 2.00 -13.22
C TRP A 25 7.19 2.74 -13.81
N ASP A 26 7.29 4.04 -13.54
CA ASP A 26 8.40 4.85 -14.03
C ASP A 26 9.74 4.34 -13.47
N GLY A 27 9.75 3.94 -12.20
CA GLY A 27 10.94 3.38 -11.58
C GLY A 27 11.35 2.03 -12.14
N LEU A 28 10.37 1.19 -12.49
CA LEU A 28 10.64 -0.10 -13.13
C LEU A 28 11.24 0.06 -14.53
N CYS A 29 10.85 1.11 -15.23
CA CYS A 29 11.36 1.40 -16.57
C CYS A 29 12.71 2.12 -16.56
N GLY A 30 13.14 2.61 -15.42
CA GLY A 30 14.38 3.34 -15.24
C GLY A 30 15.49 2.49 -14.63
N PRO A 31 16.63 3.11 -14.30
CA PRO A 31 17.74 2.41 -13.64
C PRO A 31 17.38 2.04 -12.20
N ALA A 32 18.01 0.98 -11.71
CA ALA A 32 17.81 0.56 -10.32
C ALA A 32 18.27 1.66 -9.36
N PRO A 33 17.55 1.88 -8.22
CA PRO A 33 17.98 2.86 -7.24
C PRO A 33 19.33 2.46 -6.62
N GLU A 34 20.17 3.44 -6.37
CA GLU A 34 21.45 3.26 -5.71
C GLU A 34 21.33 3.54 -4.21
N GLY A 35 22.22 2.92 -3.43
CA GLY A 35 22.29 3.12 -1.98
C GLY A 35 21.21 2.36 -1.23
N ASP A 36 20.79 2.90 -0.10
CA ASP A 36 19.80 2.29 0.76
C ASP A 36 18.43 2.24 0.07
N ARG A 37 17.77 1.12 0.22
CA ARG A 37 16.46 0.90 -0.40
C ARG A 37 15.34 1.43 0.47
N LEU A 38 15.30 2.74 0.60
CA LEU A 38 14.28 3.44 1.37
C LEU A 38 13.20 3.99 0.43
N VAL A 39 12.01 4.19 0.99
CA VAL A 39 10.91 4.82 0.24
C VAL A 39 11.10 6.33 0.28
N PRO A 40 11.28 6.98 -0.89
CA PRO A 40 11.46 8.44 -0.92
C PRO A 40 10.14 9.17 -0.72
N ASP A 41 10.22 10.35 -0.12
CA ASP A 41 9.11 11.31 -0.03
C ASP A 41 7.81 10.75 0.57
N PHE A 42 7.92 9.76 1.46
CA PHE A 42 6.74 9.22 2.13
C PHE A 42 6.45 9.99 3.41
N ASP A 43 5.30 10.64 3.45
CA ASP A 43 4.80 11.34 4.63
C ASP A 43 3.65 10.54 5.26
N PRO A 44 3.89 9.87 6.41
CA PRO A 44 2.85 9.09 7.07
C PRO A 44 1.62 9.90 7.46
N ALA A 45 1.78 11.19 7.75
CA ALA A 45 0.68 12.03 8.19
C ALA A 45 -0.44 12.16 7.15
N LEU A 46 -0.12 12.00 5.87
CA LEU A 46 -1.11 12.06 4.80
C LEU A 46 -2.09 10.88 4.80
N TRP A 47 -1.72 9.77 5.45
CA TRP A 47 -2.46 8.52 5.38
C TRP A 47 -3.16 8.14 6.69
N PHE A 48 -2.96 8.93 7.74
CA PHE A 48 -3.58 8.70 9.05
C PHE A 48 -4.44 9.90 9.43
N GLU A 49 -5.63 9.63 9.94
CA GLU A 49 -6.49 10.69 10.46
C GLU A 49 -5.89 11.34 11.71
N ASN A 50 -5.28 10.52 12.56
CA ASN A 50 -4.64 10.97 13.79
C ASN A 50 -3.12 10.93 13.65
N PRO A 51 -2.44 12.09 13.71
CA PRO A 51 -0.97 12.14 13.61
C PRO A 51 -0.24 11.31 14.68
N LYS A 52 -0.86 11.13 15.85
CA LYS A 52 -0.27 10.31 16.91
C LYS A 52 -0.19 8.84 16.50
N GLU A 53 -1.21 8.35 15.82
CA GLU A 53 -1.21 6.97 15.33
C GLU A 53 -0.14 6.77 14.27
N ALA A 54 0.06 7.75 13.40
CA ALA A 54 1.13 7.71 12.42
C ALA A 54 2.50 7.55 13.08
N ARG A 55 2.76 8.34 14.11
CA ARG A 55 4.04 8.29 14.81
C ARG A 55 4.27 7.00 15.59
N ARG A 56 3.20 6.34 16.03
CA ARG A 56 3.26 5.09 16.80
C ARG A 56 3.33 3.86 15.92
N SER A 57 3.03 4.00 14.64
CA SER A 57 2.98 2.87 13.72
C SER A 57 4.34 2.57 13.13
N ASP A 58 4.61 1.30 12.93
CA ASP A 58 5.81 0.85 12.22
C ASP A 58 5.72 1.19 10.73
N ARG A 59 6.86 1.24 10.08
CA ARG A 59 6.92 1.51 8.65
C ARG A 59 6.07 0.55 7.83
N CYS A 60 6.10 -0.74 8.16
CA CYS A 60 5.30 -1.74 7.43
C CYS A 60 3.80 -1.44 7.54
N THR A 61 3.34 -1.00 8.72
CA THR A 61 1.94 -0.61 8.93
C THR A 61 1.61 0.65 8.14
N GLN A 62 2.49 1.63 8.15
CA GLN A 62 2.30 2.88 7.40
C GLN A 62 2.19 2.61 5.90
N PHE A 63 3.06 1.76 5.36
CA PHE A 63 3.05 1.42 3.94
C PHE A 63 1.80 0.62 3.56
N ALA A 64 1.42 -0.35 4.40
CA ALA A 64 0.22 -1.15 4.15
C ALA A 64 -1.04 -0.29 4.12
N LEU A 65 -1.16 0.65 5.06
CA LEU A 65 -2.30 1.55 5.11
C LEU A 65 -2.34 2.46 3.88
N ALA A 66 -1.21 3.04 3.50
CA ALA A 66 -1.13 3.91 2.33
C ALA A 66 -1.47 3.16 1.04
N ALA A 67 -0.91 1.96 0.88
CA ALA A 67 -1.19 1.14 -0.30
C ALA A 67 -2.66 0.73 -0.37
N ALA A 68 -3.24 0.32 0.76
CA ALA A 68 -4.66 -0.05 0.82
C ALA A 68 -5.56 1.15 0.50
N ASP A 69 -5.23 2.31 1.01
CA ASP A 69 -6.02 3.53 0.75
C ASP A 69 -6.01 3.91 -0.72
N MET A 70 -4.84 3.86 -1.36
CA MET A 70 -4.73 4.09 -2.80
C MET A 70 -5.53 3.08 -3.62
N ALA A 71 -5.47 1.81 -3.24
CA ALA A 71 -6.21 0.76 -3.93
C ALA A 71 -7.73 0.96 -3.81
N LEU A 72 -8.20 1.31 -2.62
CA LEU A 72 -9.61 1.58 -2.37
C LEU A 72 -10.10 2.81 -3.13
N GLU A 73 -9.29 3.85 -3.18
CA GLU A 73 -9.63 5.05 -3.94
C GLU A 73 -9.78 4.74 -5.43
N GLN A 74 -8.88 3.98 -5.98
CA GLN A 74 -8.95 3.57 -7.39
C GLN A 74 -10.14 2.66 -7.66
N ALA A 75 -10.44 1.74 -6.74
CA ALA A 75 -11.57 0.82 -6.88
C ALA A 75 -12.92 1.52 -6.85
N GLY A 76 -13.00 2.65 -6.16
CA GLY A 76 -14.24 3.38 -5.97
C GLY A 76 -15.12 2.74 -4.89
N GLU A 77 -16.42 2.93 -5.00
CA GLU A 77 -17.36 2.44 -4.02
C GLU A 77 -17.41 0.91 -4.01
N LEU A 78 -17.27 0.31 -2.82
CA LEU A 78 -17.40 -1.13 -2.65
C LEU A 78 -18.87 -1.49 -2.52
N THR A 79 -19.34 -2.33 -3.42
CA THR A 79 -20.76 -2.73 -3.45
C THR A 79 -21.04 -4.04 -2.70
N ALA A 80 -19.98 -4.78 -2.35
CA ALA A 80 -20.13 -6.03 -1.62
C ALA A 80 -20.67 -5.78 -0.21
N ASP A 81 -21.48 -6.73 0.28
CA ASP A 81 -21.95 -6.71 1.66
C ASP A 81 -20.76 -6.71 2.61
N PRO A 82 -20.77 -5.89 3.68
CA PRO A 82 -19.63 -5.85 4.63
C PRO A 82 -19.24 -7.22 5.19
N THR A 83 -20.16 -8.14 5.32
CA THR A 83 -19.88 -9.50 5.78
C THR A 83 -19.12 -10.33 4.76
N ARG A 84 -19.00 -9.84 3.53
CA ARG A 84 -18.29 -10.49 2.43
C ARG A 84 -16.98 -9.80 2.10
N ARG A 85 -16.52 -8.88 2.94
CA ARG A 85 -15.28 -8.16 2.76
C ARG A 85 -14.22 -8.70 3.69
N GLY A 86 -13.00 -8.80 3.22
CA GLY A 86 -11.88 -9.26 4.04
C GLY A 86 -10.61 -8.50 3.73
N VAL A 87 -9.66 -8.54 4.66
CA VAL A 87 -8.35 -7.95 4.51
C VAL A 87 -7.30 -9.02 4.79
N PHE A 88 -6.38 -9.18 3.85
CA PHE A 88 -5.29 -10.15 3.97
C PHE A 88 -3.97 -9.42 3.73
N ILE A 89 -3.14 -9.34 4.76
CA ILE A 89 -1.83 -8.66 4.69
C ILE A 89 -0.75 -9.68 5.00
N GLY A 90 0.19 -9.83 4.08
CA GLY A 90 1.36 -10.68 4.27
C GLY A 90 2.57 -9.85 4.67
N THR A 91 3.38 -10.36 5.58
CA THR A 91 4.62 -9.71 5.98
C THR A 91 5.61 -10.79 6.41
N GLY A 92 6.92 -10.51 6.24
CA GLY A 92 7.95 -11.43 6.65
C GLY A 92 8.09 -11.52 8.17
N ILE A 93 8.26 -10.38 8.83
CA ILE A 93 8.55 -10.31 10.26
C ILE A 93 7.67 -9.28 10.98
N GLY A 94 6.89 -8.52 10.26
CA GLY A 94 6.11 -7.42 10.83
C GLY A 94 7.00 -6.24 11.20
N GLY A 95 6.58 -5.47 12.18
CA GLY A 95 7.27 -4.27 12.58
C GLY A 95 8.28 -4.52 13.70
N ILE A 96 9.38 -5.16 13.40
CA ILE A 96 10.44 -5.39 14.40
C ILE A 96 11.50 -4.28 14.41
N GLN A 97 11.33 -3.29 13.61
CA GLN A 97 12.23 -2.15 13.54
C GLN A 97 12.15 -1.34 14.84
N THR A 98 13.26 -1.18 15.48
CA THR A 98 13.36 -0.44 16.74
C THR A 98 13.99 0.92 16.53
#